data_dffedbde0320ac1fbd675aae329516dc
#
_entry.id   dffedbde0320ac1fbd675aae329516dc
#
_cell.length_a   1.000
_cell.length_b   1.000
_cell.length_c   1.000
_cell.angle_alpha   90.00
_cell.angle_beta   90.00
_cell.angle_gamma   90.00
#
_symmetry.space_group_name_H-M   'P 1'
#
loop_
_entity.id
_entity.type
_entity.pdbx_description
1 polymer ?
#
loop_
_entity_poly.entity_id
_entity_poly.type
_entity_poly.pdbx_seq_one_letter_code
_entity_poly.pdbx_strand_id
1 'polypeptide(L)'
;MPPGAQLPADAGVRDGDTVEGMKKGFYTIMAAQFFSSLADNALLIAAIALLTELQSPQWMTPLLKLFFVLSYVVLAAFVGAFADSMPKGKVMLITNAIKIAGCAIMMFGLHPLLAYGVVGFGAAAYSPAKYGILTELLPPEKLVMANGWIEGLTVSSIILGTVVGGALISVHVSTILLRFDLPYIDTGIHTPAEAAMVVIMGFYVIAAIFNLFIPETGARYPQQERNPIKLIAEFGDCFIALWRDKLGQISLAVTTLFWGVGATLQFIVLKWAEKSLGLNLSQGALLQAVVAVGVAVGAIMAAARIPLRKSLSVLPFGVAMGATVMIMAFYTKDTIPTVMLDVLGMHMPLYMAIAYVFLMIVGAMSGYFVVPMNALLQHRGHVLLSAGHSIAVQNFNENVSVLLMLCLYALLIKLNVPIGFVIVALGLFICATMLLVMRLHKHNVMVHNSLAMIGEGKHH
;
A
#
# COMPACT_ATOMS: atom_id res chain seq x y z
N MET A 1 28.37 10.99 18.57
CA MET A 1 27.33 11.01 19.62
C MET A 1 27.05 12.43 20.03
N PRO A 2 25.85 12.99 19.91
CA PRO A 2 25.40 14.10 20.72
C PRO A 2 24.85 13.57 22.03
N PRO A 3 25.11 14.23 23.17
CA PRO A 3 24.75 13.76 24.49
C PRO A 3 23.29 14.01 24.81
N GLY A 4 22.66 12.98 25.40
CA GLY A 4 21.66 13.07 26.42
C GLY A 4 20.40 13.90 26.19
N ALA A 5 19.33 13.29 25.68
CA ALA A 5 17.99 13.70 26.06
C ALA A 5 17.74 13.18 27.47
N GLN A 6 17.94 14.01 28.49
CA GLN A 6 17.45 13.75 29.83
C GLN A 6 15.93 13.87 29.81
N LEU A 7 15.27 12.77 30.13
CA LEU A 7 13.86 12.77 30.55
C LEU A 7 13.76 13.58 31.84
N PRO A 8 12.76 14.48 31.99
CA PRO A 8 12.52 15.15 33.27
C PRO A 8 12.09 14.10 34.30
N ALA A 9 12.88 13.96 35.35
CA ALA A 9 12.49 13.28 36.58
C ALA A 9 11.44 14.12 37.28
N ASP A 10 10.46 13.42 37.85
CA ASP A 10 9.41 13.90 38.74
C ASP A 10 8.21 14.69 38.16
N ALA A 11 7.26 13.92 37.62
CA ALA A 11 5.86 14.15 37.90
C ALA A 11 5.28 12.79 38.27
N GLY A 12 4.83 12.64 39.48
CA GLY A 12 4.27 11.39 40.05
C GLY A 12 3.01 10.92 39.30
N VAL A 13 3.23 10.29 38.17
CA VAL A 13 2.20 9.63 37.37
C VAL A 13 2.11 8.20 37.86
N ARG A 14 0.93 7.80 38.33
CA ARG A 14 0.66 6.43 38.79
C ARG A 14 0.88 5.47 37.60
N ASP A 15 1.70 4.45 37.76
CA ASP A 15 2.07 3.46 36.72
C ASP A 15 0.87 2.85 35.98
N GLY A 16 -0.31 2.79 36.61
CA GLY A 16 -1.54 2.29 35.99
C GLY A 16 -2.14 3.20 34.91
N ASP A 17 -2.06 4.52 35.11
CA ASP A 17 -2.68 5.50 34.19
C ASP A 17 -1.86 5.66 32.91
N THR A 18 -0.54 5.50 32.97
CA THR A 18 0.36 5.56 31.80
C THR A 18 0.20 4.36 30.88
N VAL A 19 0.06 3.15 31.43
CA VAL A 19 -0.12 1.91 30.63
C VAL A 19 -1.48 1.90 29.95
N GLU A 20 -2.53 2.37 30.64
CA GLU A 20 -3.88 2.45 30.05
C GLU A 20 -3.99 3.56 29.01
N GLY A 21 -3.38 4.72 29.24
CA GLY A 21 -3.29 5.81 28.26
C GLY A 21 -2.52 5.42 27.01
N MET A 22 -1.42 4.69 27.17
CA MET A 22 -0.67 4.13 26.02
C MET A 22 -1.51 3.14 25.20
N LYS A 23 -2.29 2.26 25.85
CA LYS A 23 -3.21 1.33 25.16
C LYS A 23 -4.28 2.08 24.39
N LYS A 24 -4.92 3.07 25.01
CA LYS A 24 -5.94 3.91 24.34
C LYS A 24 -5.36 4.67 23.15
N GLY A 25 -4.21 5.32 23.31
CA GLY A 25 -3.53 6.03 22.23
C GLY A 25 -3.18 5.13 21.05
N PHE A 26 -2.67 3.93 21.32
CA PHE A 26 -2.37 2.94 20.28
C PHE A 26 -3.62 2.55 19.48
N TYR A 27 -4.71 2.18 20.13
CA TYR A 27 -5.95 1.80 19.42
C TYR A 27 -6.57 2.97 18.65
N THR A 28 -6.46 4.18 19.16
CA THR A 28 -6.92 5.40 18.47
C THR A 28 -6.14 5.61 17.18
N ILE A 29 -4.81 5.44 17.20
CA ILE A 29 -3.96 5.53 16.00
C ILE A 29 -4.32 4.43 15.00
N MET A 30 -4.53 3.20 15.48
CA MET A 30 -4.92 2.07 14.63
C MET A 30 -6.26 2.32 13.93
N ALA A 31 -7.25 2.84 14.65
CA ALA A 31 -8.56 3.20 14.09
C ALA A 31 -8.44 4.34 13.07
N ALA A 32 -7.72 5.42 13.39
CA ALA A 32 -7.50 6.54 12.49
C ALA A 32 -6.86 6.09 11.17
N GLN A 33 -5.82 5.27 11.26
CA GLN A 33 -5.13 4.75 10.10
C GLN A 33 -6.03 3.81 9.28
N PHE A 34 -6.77 2.92 9.94
CA PHE A 34 -7.66 1.97 9.27
C PHE A 34 -8.68 2.71 8.40
N PHE A 35 -9.42 3.66 8.97
CA PHE A 35 -10.43 4.42 8.21
C PHE A 35 -9.82 5.30 7.14
N SER A 36 -8.67 5.93 7.39
CA SER A 36 -7.96 6.73 6.39
C SER A 36 -7.50 5.89 5.19
N SER A 37 -6.91 4.74 5.44
CA SER A 37 -6.45 3.82 4.40
C SER A 37 -7.62 3.13 3.66
N LEU A 38 -8.68 2.78 4.38
CA LEU A 38 -9.91 2.24 3.78
C LEU A 38 -10.52 3.25 2.81
N ALA A 39 -10.61 4.52 3.22
CA ALA A 39 -11.10 5.59 2.35
C ALA A 39 -10.22 5.79 1.11
N ASP A 40 -8.88 5.75 1.25
CA ASP A 40 -7.96 5.88 0.11
C ASP A 40 -8.21 4.80 -0.96
N ASN A 41 -8.44 3.55 -0.54
CA ASN A 41 -8.68 2.42 -1.45
C ASN A 41 -10.09 2.41 -2.03
N ALA A 42 -11.10 2.76 -1.24
CA ALA A 42 -12.47 2.93 -1.73
C ALA A 42 -12.57 4.08 -2.74
N LEU A 43 -11.86 5.19 -2.49
CA LEU A 43 -11.83 6.35 -3.38
C LEU A 43 -11.18 6.02 -4.73
N LEU A 44 -10.17 5.15 -4.77
CA LEU A 44 -9.61 4.68 -6.04
C LEU A 44 -10.68 4.06 -6.93
N ILE A 45 -11.51 3.19 -6.37
CA ILE A 45 -12.59 2.53 -7.13
C ILE A 45 -13.66 3.55 -7.57
N ALA A 46 -14.05 4.47 -6.70
CA ALA A 46 -14.97 5.54 -7.04
C ALA A 46 -14.41 6.49 -8.12
N ALA A 47 -13.12 6.81 -8.07
CA ALA A 47 -12.43 7.63 -9.07
C ALA A 47 -12.36 6.92 -10.44
N ILE A 48 -12.15 5.59 -10.46
CA ILE A 48 -12.22 4.79 -11.69
C ILE A 48 -13.64 4.86 -12.28
N ALA A 49 -14.67 4.71 -11.44
CA ALA A 49 -16.06 4.84 -11.87
C ALA A 49 -16.34 6.24 -12.44
N LEU A 50 -15.85 7.30 -11.79
CA LEU A 50 -15.99 8.67 -12.27
C LEU A 50 -15.29 8.90 -13.63
N LEU A 51 -14.08 8.34 -13.83
CA LEU A 51 -13.42 8.39 -15.15
C LEU A 51 -14.27 7.70 -16.23
N THR A 52 -14.93 6.60 -15.89
CA THR A 52 -15.83 5.89 -16.81
C THR A 52 -17.09 6.73 -17.12
N GLU A 53 -17.69 7.35 -16.13
CA GLU A 53 -18.85 8.27 -16.28
C GLU A 53 -18.50 9.48 -17.17
N LEU A 54 -17.27 10.00 -17.04
CA LEU A 54 -16.74 11.10 -17.87
C LEU A 54 -16.29 10.64 -19.26
N GLN A 55 -16.47 9.35 -19.60
CA GLN A 55 -16.03 8.76 -20.86
C GLN A 55 -14.54 8.98 -21.17
N SER A 56 -13.73 9.01 -20.12
CA SER A 56 -12.29 9.20 -20.23
C SER A 56 -11.60 7.99 -20.91
N PRO A 57 -10.51 8.19 -21.63
CA PRO A 57 -9.74 7.09 -22.24
C PRO A 57 -9.26 6.09 -21.18
N GLN A 58 -9.32 4.79 -21.49
CA GLN A 58 -8.98 3.71 -20.54
C GLN A 58 -7.54 3.75 -20.02
N TRP A 59 -6.61 4.35 -20.77
CA TRP A 59 -5.23 4.52 -20.35
C TRP A 59 -5.07 5.51 -19.17
N MET A 60 -6.08 6.34 -18.88
CA MET A 60 -6.07 7.23 -17.73
C MET A 60 -6.32 6.50 -16.39
N THR A 61 -6.97 5.33 -16.42
CA THR A 61 -7.28 4.57 -15.18
C THR A 61 -6.05 4.30 -14.31
N PRO A 62 -4.94 3.71 -14.81
CA PRO A 62 -3.75 3.49 -14.00
C PRO A 62 -3.06 4.79 -13.58
N LEU A 63 -3.27 5.90 -14.30
CA LEU A 63 -2.71 7.21 -13.92
C LEU A 63 -3.29 7.75 -12.61
N LEU A 64 -4.47 7.32 -12.18
CA LEU A 64 -5.00 7.65 -10.85
C LEU A 64 -3.99 7.25 -9.76
N LYS A 65 -3.57 6.01 -9.77
CA LYS A 65 -2.57 5.52 -8.80
C LYS A 65 -1.21 6.22 -8.99
N LEU A 66 -0.83 6.49 -10.22
CA LEU A 66 0.40 7.21 -10.56
C LEU A 66 0.39 8.61 -9.92
N PHE A 67 -0.67 9.39 -10.10
CA PHE A 67 -0.80 10.73 -9.49
C PHE A 67 -0.82 10.67 -7.96
N PHE A 68 -1.44 9.65 -7.39
CA PHE A 68 -1.41 9.43 -5.94
C PHE A 68 0.01 9.16 -5.43
N VAL A 69 0.75 8.28 -6.10
CA VAL A 69 2.07 7.82 -5.67
C VAL A 69 3.18 8.84 -5.96
N LEU A 70 2.97 9.72 -6.95
CA LEU A 70 3.95 10.74 -7.33
C LEU A 70 4.40 11.58 -6.13
N SER A 71 3.48 11.90 -5.24
CA SER A 71 3.76 12.66 -4.02
C SER A 71 4.75 11.96 -3.09
N TYR A 72 4.70 10.62 -3.01
CA TYR A 72 5.65 9.84 -2.20
C TYR A 72 7.08 9.93 -2.71
N VAL A 73 7.25 10.06 -4.02
CA VAL A 73 8.57 10.19 -4.64
C VAL A 73 9.10 11.61 -4.51
N VAL A 74 8.28 12.59 -4.87
CA VAL A 74 8.68 14.01 -4.87
C VAL A 74 8.93 14.51 -3.45
N LEU A 75 8.15 14.08 -2.48
CA LEU A 75 8.23 14.54 -1.10
C LEU A 75 9.13 13.69 -0.20
N ALA A 76 9.70 12.59 -0.68
CA ALA A 76 10.42 11.60 0.13
C ALA A 76 11.48 12.20 1.05
N ALA A 77 12.26 13.18 0.57
CA ALA A 77 13.29 13.83 1.35
C ALA A 77 12.77 14.85 2.38
N PHE A 78 11.49 15.29 2.26
CA PHE A 78 10.95 16.43 3.03
C PHE A 78 9.91 16.01 4.08
N VAL A 79 9.16 14.94 3.83
CA VAL A 79 8.03 14.55 4.69
C VAL A 79 8.46 14.15 6.10
N GLY A 80 9.67 13.65 6.27
CA GLY A 80 10.24 13.35 7.59
C GLY A 80 10.39 14.59 8.44
N ALA A 81 11.04 15.64 7.90
CA ALA A 81 11.22 16.91 8.57
C ALA A 81 9.87 17.60 8.87
N PHE A 82 8.91 17.52 7.96
CA PHE A 82 7.56 18.03 8.19
C PHE A 82 6.87 17.27 9.35
N ALA A 83 6.96 15.95 9.37
CA ALA A 83 6.38 15.13 10.43
C ALA A 83 7.00 15.40 11.81
N ASP A 84 8.27 15.82 11.86
CA ASP A 84 8.99 16.13 13.11
C ASP A 84 8.86 17.59 13.53
N SER A 85 8.26 18.45 12.69
CA SER A 85 8.08 19.88 12.98
C SER A 85 6.97 20.19 13.98
N MET A 86 6.05 19.25 14.21
CA MET A 86 4.90 19.41 15.12
C MET A 86 4.45 18.07 15.70
N PRO A 87 3.57 18.04 16.74
CA PRO A 87 3.03 16.81 17.29
C PRO A 87 2.43 15.91 16.22
N LYS A 88 2.76 14.60 16.24
CA LYS A 88 2.38 13.64 15.20
C LYS A 88 0.86 13.58 14.97
N GLY A 89 0.06 13.64 16.05
CA GLY A 89 -1.40 13.69 15.93
C GLY A 89 -1.92 14.87 15.11
N LYS A 90 -1.28 16.06 15.25
CA LYS A 90 -1.61 17.23 14.44
C LYS A 90 -1.22 17.04 12.98
N VAL A 91 -0.06 16.45 12.71
CA VAL A 91 0.35 16.11 11.33
C VAL A 91 -0.68 15.17 10.69
N MET A 92 -1.10 14.12 11.40
CA MET A 92 -2.09 13.15 10.92
C MET A 92 -3.45 13.80 10.67
N LEU A 93 -3.88 14.76 11.52
CA LEU A 93 -5.12 15.51 11.32
C LEU A 93 -5.04 16.42 10.07
N ILE A 94 -3.97 17.20 9.93
CA ILE A 94 -3.77 18.12 8.79
C ILE A 94 -3.74 17.33 7.48
N THR A 95 -3.04 16.21 7.45
CA THR A 95 -2.91 15.39 6.25
C THR A 95 -4.22 14.68 5.88
N ASN A 96 -5.01 14.26 6.87
CA ASN A 96 -6.37 13.79 6.59
C ASN A 96 -7.29 14.92 6.11
N ALA A 97 -7.16 16.14 6.62
CA ALA A 97 -7.90 17.29 6.09
C ALA A 97 -7.56 17.57 4.61
N ILE A 98 -6.30 17.40 4.21
CA ILE A 98 -5.87 17.48 2.80
C ILE A 98 -6.56 16.38 1.97
N LYS A 99 -6.68 15.16 2.48
CA LYS A 99 -7.40 14.07 1.80
C LYS A 99 -8.89 14.36 1.65
N ILE A 100 -9.52 14.90 2.68
CA ILE A 100 -10.93 15.35 2.62
C ILE A 100 -11.09 16.42 1.53
N ALA A 101 -10.21 17.42 1.50
CA ALA A 101 -10.21 18.45 0.46
C ALA A 101 -10.04 17.82 -0.94
N GLY A 102 -9.12 16.87 -1.11
CA GLY A 102 -8.92 16.15 -2.37
C GLY A 102 -10.18 15.42 -2.84
N CYS A 103 -10.88 14.73 -1.93
CA CYS A 103 -12.16 14.08 -2.23
C CYS A 103 -13.25 15.10 -2.60
N ALA A 104 -13.35 16.20 -1.85
CA ALA A 104 -14.34 17.26 -2.09
C ALA A 104 -14.13 17.93 -3.46
N ILE A 105 -12.91 18.32 -3.80
CA ILE A 105 -12.66 18.98 -5.10
C ILE A 105 -12.86 18.02 -6.28
N MET A 106 -12.71 16.70 -6.08
CA MET A 106 -13.08 15.70 -7.08
C MET A 106 -14.60 15.73 -7.33
N MET A 107 -15.40 15.81 -6.27
CA MET A 107 -16.87 15.93 -6.37
C MET A 107 -17.29 17.23 -7.05
N PHE A 108 -16.58 18.34 -6.82
CA PHE A 108 -16.88 19.64 -7.41
C PHE A 108 -16.33 19.85 -8.83
N GLY A 109 -15.85 18.79 -9.48
CA GLY A 109 -15.54 18.81 -10.91
C GLY A 109 -14.07 19.00 -11.26
N LEU A 110 -13.14 19.00 -10.29
CA LEU A 110 -11.72 18.90 -10.64
C LEU A 110 -11.45 17.51 -11.25
N HIS A 111 -10.58 17.48 -12.27
CA HIS A 111 -10.25 16.23 -12.95
C HIS A 111 -9.80 15.15 -11.95
N PRO A 112 -10.33 13.92 -12.02
CA PRO A 112 -10.07 12.86 -11.03
C PRO A 112 -8.59 12.57 -10.79
N LEU A 113 -7.75 12.65 -11.82
CA LEU A 113 -6.30 12.44 -11.69
C LEU A 113 -5.65 13.46 -10.75
N LEU A 114 -5.98 14.75 -10.92
CA LEU A 114 -5.43 15.82 -10.10
C LEU A 114 -5.96 15.75 -8.66
N ALA A 115 -7.26 15.53 -8.52
CA ALA A 115 -7.90 15.43 -7.21
C ALA A 115 -7.37 14.23 -6.41
N TYR A 116 -7.19 13.09 -7.05
CA TYR A 116 -6.60 11.92 -6.41
C TYR A 116 -5.10 12.12 -6.11
N GLY A 117 -4.41 12.93 -6.90
CA GLY A 117 -3.06 13.40 -6.60
C GLY A 117 -2.98 14.22 -5.31
N VAL A 118 -3.96 15.09 -5.05
CA VAL A 118 -4.08 15.83 -3.77
C VAL A 118 -4.27 14.88 -2.59
N VAL A 119 -5.09 13.84 -2.75
CA VAL A 119 -5.24 12.78 -1.74
C VAL A 119 -3.91 12.08 -1.50
N GLY A 120 -3.16 11.77 -2.56
CA GLY A 120 -1.81 11.19 -2.50
C GLY A 120 -0.80 12.07 -1.76
N PHE A 121 -0.87 13.39 -1.93
CA PHE A 121 -0.07 14.34 -1.16
C PHE A 121 -0.35 14.20 0.35
N GLY A 122 -1.62 14.18 0.74
CA GLY A 122 -2.00 13.94 2.13
C GLY A 122 -1.51 12.58 2.65
N ALA A 123 -1.61 11.53 1.85
CA ALA A 123 -1.15 10.19 2.22
C ALA A 123 0.37 10.10 2.39
N ALA A 124 1.15 10.72 1.51
CA ALA A 124 2.61 10.76 1.59
C ALA A 124 3.10 11.49 2.85
N ALA A 125 2.48 12.61 3.19
CA ALA A 125 2.80 13.37 4.39
C ALA A 125 2.29 12.73 5.69
N TYR A 126 1.23 11.90 5.62
CA TYR A 126 0.69 11.12 6.74
C TYR A 126 1.62 9.98 7.19
N SER A 127 2.28 9.34 6.24
CA SER A 127 3.06 8.12 6.46
C SER A 127 4.17 8.25 7.51
N PRO A 128 5.06 9.27 7.50
CA PRO A 128 6.10 9.41 8.52
C PRO A 128 5.55 9.66 9.93
N ALA A 129 4.45 10.40 10.05
CA ALA A 129 3.81 10.64 11.34
C ALA A 129 3.21 9.36 11.92
N LYS A 130 2.59 8.53 11.07
CA LYS A 130 2.01 7.24 11.44
C LYS A 130 3.02 6.28 12.05
N TYR A 131 4.18 6.14 11.42
CA TYR A 131 5.24 5.26 11.95
C TYR A 131 6.02 5.92 13.10
N GLY A 132 6.26 7.22 13.02
CA GLY A 132 6.99 7.97 14.04
C GLY A 132 6.30 7.98 15.39
N ILE A 133 4.97 8.11 15.43
CA ILE A 133 4.24 8.17 16.71
C ILE A 133 4.32 6.86 17.50
N LEU A 134 4.50 5.73 16.85
CA LEU A 134 4.64 4.44 17.54
C LEU A 134 5.93 4.40 18.36
N THR A 135 7.01 4.96 17.84
CA THR A 135 8.29 5.02 18.54
C THR A 135 8.28 5.98 19.72
N GLU A 136 7.33 6.93 19.73
CA GLU A 136 7.12 7.87 20.82
C GLU A 136 6.21 7.30 21.93
N LEU A 137 5.23 6.46 21.54
CA LEU A 137 4.23 5.93 22.47
C LEU A 137 4.59 4.58 23.07
N LEU A 138 5.42 3.78 22.39
CA LEU A 138 5.65 2.39 22.76
C LEU A 138 7.13 2.15 23.08
N PRO A 139 7.41 1.30 24.08
CA PRO A 139 8.77 0.86 24.34
C PRO A 139 9.30 0.01 23.17
N PRO A 140 10.64 -0.04 22.96
CA PRO A 140 11.26 -0.72 21.81
C PRO A 140 10.82 -2.18 21.64
N GLU A 141 10.59 -2.90 22.74
CA GLU A 141 10.18 -4.30 22.73
C GLU A 141 8.81 -4.54 22.07
N LYS A 142 7.94 -3.50 22.07
CA LYS A 142 6.59 -3.58 21.50
C LYS A 142 6.51 -3.06 20.06
N LEU A 143 7.58 -2.44 19.54
CA LEU A 143 7.57 -1.83 18.19
C LEU A 143 7.37 -2.86 17.07
N VAL A 144 7.96 -4.06 17.19
CA VAL A 144 7.81 -5.12 16.18
C VAL A 144 6.34 -5.55 16.09
N MET A 145 5.70 -5.76 17.25
CA MET A 145 4.28 -6.10 17.31
C MET A 145 3.40 -4.97 16.76
N ALA A 146 3.70 -3.72 17.10
CA ALA A 146 2.95 -2.55 16.63
C ALA A 146 3.04 -2.38 15.12
N ASN A 147 4.22 -2.58 14.53
CA ASN A 147 4.40 -2.58 13.08
C ASN A 147 3.61 -3.71 12.42
N GLY A 148 3.59 -4.90 13.01
CA GLY A 148 2.76 -6.01 12.53
C GLY A 148 1.27 -5.66 12.51
N TRP A 149 0.76 -4.97 13.55
CA TRP A 149 -0.60 -4.47 13.58
C TRP A 149 -0.89 -3.42 12.49
N ILE A 150 0.04 -2.46 12.28
CA ILE A 150 -0.10 -1.46 11.21
C ILE A 150 -0.19 -2.14 9.84
N GLU A 151 0.71 -3.06 9.55
CA GLU A 151 0.71 -3.75 8.26
C GLU A 151 -0.54 -4.63 8.09
N GLY A 152 -0.94 -5.35 9.13
CA GLY A 152 -2.17 -6.15 9.11
C GLY A 152 -3.42 -5.29 8.87
N LEU A 153 -3.52 -4.13 9.53
CA LEU A 153 -4.63 -3.18 9.30
C LEU A 153 -4.54 -2.52 7.92
N THR A 154 -3.35 -2.25 7.41
CA THR A 154 -3.17 -1.72 6.06
C THR A 154 -3.69 -2.70 5.01
N VAL A 155 -3.32 -3.98 5.11
CA VAL A 155 -3.84 -5.03 4.22
C VAL A 155 -5.36 -5.17 4.37
N SER A 156 -5.87 -5.20 5.59
CA SER A 156 -7.32 -5.27 5.85
C SER A 156 -8.06 -4.06 5.26
N SER A 157 -7.48 -2.85 5.35
CA SER A 157 -8.03 -1.63 4.76
C SER A 157 -8.06 -1.68 3.24
N ILE A 158 -7.03 -2.26 2.61
CA ILE A 158 -6.99 -2.45 1.15
C ILE A 158 -8.13 -3.38 0.72
N ILE A 159 -8.28 -4.53 1.39
CA ILE A 159 -9.34 -5.49 1.10
C ILE A 159 -10.72 -4.85 1.26
N LEU A 160 -10.98 -4.35 2.47
CA LEU A 160 -12.30 -3.80 2.79
C LEU A 160 -12.59 -2.51 2.02
N GLY A 161 -11.61 -1.64 1.80
CA GLY A 161 -11.76 -0.43 1.01
C GLY A 161 -12.11 -0.74 -0.44
N THR A 162 -11.45 -1.72 -1.04
CA THR A 162 -11.76 -2.17 -2.40
C THR A 162 -13.18 -2.77 -2.49
N VAL A 163 -13.55 -3.62 -1.53
CA VAL A 163 -14.91 -4.20 -1.46
C VAL A 163 -15.96 -3.13 -1.25
N VAL A 164 -15.75 -2.23 -0.30
CA VAL A 164 -16.67 -1.12 -0.01
C VAL A 164 -16.79 -0.20 -1.22
N GLY A 165 -15.68 0.18 -1.85
CA GLY A 165 -15.70 0.98 -3.08
C GLY A 165 -16.50 0.31 -4.19
N GLY A 166 -16.27 -0.97 -4.43
CA GLY A 166 -17.03 -1.76 -5.39
C GLY A 166 -18.51 -1.88 -5.05
N ALA A 167 -18.84 -2.08 -3.78
CA ALA A 167 -20.24 -2.13 -3.31
C ALA A 167 -20.96 -0.80 -3.49
N LEU A 168 -20.32 0.33 -3.15
CA LEU A 168 -20.90 1.67 -3.25
C LEU A 168 -21.27 2.06 -4.70
N ILE A 169 -20.46 1.63 -5.67
CA ILE A 169 -20.73 1.89 -7.10
C ILE A 169 -21.66 0.84 -7.74
N SER A 170 -21.97 -0.25 -7.03
CA SER A 170 -22.90 -1.29 -7.55
C SER A 170 -24.28 -0.70 -7.78
N VAL A 171 -24.99 -1.23 -8.78
CA VAL A 171 -26.33 -0.75 -9.17
C VAL A 171 -27.28 -0.75 -7.97
N HIS A 172 -27.24 -1.80 -7.15
CA HIS A 172 -28.14 -1.94 -6.00
C HIS A 172 -27.91 -0.86 -4.94
N VAL A 173 -26.67 -0.67 -4.51
CA VAL A 173 -26.33 0.28 -3.42
C VAL A 173 -26.43 1.72 -3.93
N SER A 174 -25.93 2.02 -5.12
CA SER A 174 -25.97 3.36 -5.69
C SER A 174 -27.40 3.84 -5.90
N THR A 175 -28.32 2.95 -6.32
CA THR A 175 -29.75 3.29 -6.45
C THR A 175 -30.38 3.67 -5.10
N ILE A 176 -30.00 2.98 -4.02
CA ILE A 176 -30.45 3.31 -2.66
C ILE A 176 -29.89 4.68 -2.24
N LEU A 177 -28.58 4.90 -2.44
CA LEU A 177 -27.93 6.15 -2.06
C LEU A 177 -28.47 7.36 -2.81
N LEU A 178 -28.74 7.23 -4.10
CA LEU A 178 -29.28 8.30 -4.95
C LEU A 178 -30.76 8.63 -4.63
N ARG A 179 -31.49 7.73 -3.96
CA ARG A 179 -32.86 8.00 -3.45
C ARG A 179 -32.88 8.82 -2.16
N PHE A 180 -31.72 8.96 -1.51
CA PHE A 180 -31.58 9.76 -0.29
C PHE A 180 -31.59 11.24 -0.67
N ASP A 181 -32.79 11.84 -0.70
CA ASP A 181 -32.97 13.25 -0.98
C ASP A 181 -33.22 14.00 0.34
N LEU A 182 -32.42 15.00 0.59
CA LEU A 182 -32.67 15.87 1.74
C LEU A 182 -33.80 16.84 1.35
N PRO A 183 -34.94 16.86 2.09
CA PRO A 183 -36.03 17.77 1.77
C PRO A 183 -35.50 19.21 1.78
N TYR A 184 -35.81 19.95 0.70
CA TYR A 184 -35.45 21.35 0.47
C TYR A 184 -33.96 21.64 0.09
N ILE A 185 -33.10 20.65 -0.10
CA ILE A 185 -31.73 20.87 -0.51
C ILE A 185 -31.43 20.00 -1.74
N ASP A 186 -31.16 20.63 -2.87
CA ASP A 186 -30.56 19.96 -4.02
C ASP A 186 -29.12 19.69 -3.69
N THR A 187 -28.76 18.41 -3.47
CA THR A 187 -27.41 17.99 -3.09
C THR A 187 -26.47 17.99 -4.29
N GLY A 188 -26.97 18.12 -5.52
CA GLY A 188 -26.16 18.03 -6.74
C GLY A 188 -25.53 16.66 -6.97
N ILE A 189 -25.98 15.61 -6.25
CA ILE A 189 -25.46 14.25 -6.34
C ILE A 189 -26.37 13.47 -7.29
N HIS A 190 -25.86 13.19 -8.50
CA HIS A 190 -26.66 12.57 -9.56
C HIS A 190 -26.08 11.24 -10.05
N THR A 191 -24.84 10.92 -9.75
CA THR A 191 -24.15 9.74 -10.27
C THR A 191 -23.74 8.77 -9.17
N PRO A 192 -23.57 7.47 -9.48
CA PRO A 192 -23.07 6.48 -8.53
C PRO A 192 -21.71 6.83 -7.95
N ALA A 193 -20.80 7.38 -8.75
CA ALA A 193 -19.47 7.78 -8.28
C ALA A 193 -19.56 8.94 -7.27
N GLU A 194 -20.38 9.95 -7.50
CA GLU A 194 -20.61 11.06 -6.59
C GLU A 194 -21.20 10.58 -5.25
N ALA A 195 -22.21 9.71 -5.30
CA ALA A 195 -22.82 9.13 -4.10
C ALA A 195 -21.80 8.31 -3.29
N ALA A 196 -20.96 7.52 -3.96
CA ALA A 196 -19.89 6.79 -3.33
C ALA A 196 -18.86 7.71 -2.64
N MET A 197 -18.48 8.81 -3.30
CA MET A 197 -17.53 9.78 -2.73
C MET A 197 -18.05 10.47 -1.47
N VAL A 198 -19.35 10.72 -1.35
CA VAL A 198 -19.95 11.26 -0.11
C VAL A 198 -19.75 10.29 1.06
N VAL A 199 -19.99 9.00 0.86
CA VAL A 199 -19.78 7.99 1.90
C VAL A 199 -18.30 7.87 2.25
N ILE A 200 -17.43 7.87 1.25
CA ILE A 200 -15.96 7.80 1.43
C ILE A 200 -15.45 9.01 2.19
N MET A 201 -15.99 10.21 1.90
CA MET A 201 -15.68 11.41 2.68
C MET A 201 -16.03 11.24 4.15
N GLY A 202 -17.15 10.56 4.44
CA GLY A 202 -17.53 10.18 5.80
C GLY A 202 -16.47 9.34 6.50
N PHE A 203 -15.83 8.38 5.83
CA PHE A 203 -14.72 7.61 6.38
C PHE A 203 -13.48 8.47 6.68
N TYR A 204 -13.14 9.42 5.80
CA TYR A 204 -12.07 10.37 6.10
C TYR A 204 -12.38 11.26 7.30
N VAL A 205 -13.63 11.71 7.44
CA VAL A 205 -14.09 12.49 8.61
C VAL A 205 -13.96 11.65 9.88
N ILE A 206 -14.37 10.39 9.86
CA ILE A 206 -14.19 9.47 11.00
C ILE A 206 -12.71 9.34 11.35
N ALA A 207 -11.84 9.16 10.36
CA ALA A 207 -10.39 9.11 10.58
C ALA A 207 -9.85 10.42 11.20
N ALA A 208 -10.32 11.57 10.72
CA ALA A 208 -9.95 12.89 11.26
C ALA A 208 -10.43 13.06 12.71
N ILE A 209 -11.62 12.59 13.04
CA ILE A 209 -12.12 12.58 14.42
C ILE A 209 -11.22 11.73 15.32
N PHE A 210 -10.83 10.53 14.90
CA PHE A 210 -9.87 9.74 15.67
C PHE A 210 -8.53 10.44 15.83
N ASN A 211 -8.05 11.16 14.83
CA ASN A 211 -6.81 11.94 14.93
C ASN A 211 -6.87 13.04 15.99
N LEU A 212 -8.05 13.62 16.27
CA LEU A 212 -8.24 14.60 17.35
C LEU A 212 -8.04 13.99 18.74
N PHE A 213 -8.29 12.70 18.89
CA PHE A 213 -8.14 11.98 20.15
C PHE A 213 -6.76 11.32 20.33
N ILE A 214 -5.83 11.50 19.38
CA ILE A 214 -4.46 11.02 19.53
C ILE A 214 -3.77 11.81 20.64
N PRO A 215 -3.24 11.16 21.67
CA PRO A 215 -2.59 11.86 22.78
C PRO A 215 -1.30 12.54 22.32
N GLU A 216 -1.00 13.68 22.91
CA GLU A 216 0.31 14.32 22.74
C GLU A 216 1.36 13.51 23.51
N THR A 217 2.38 13.06 22.84
CA THR A 217 3.46 12.24 23.42
C THR A 217 4.46 13.05 24.24
N GLY A 218 4.42 14.39 24.10
CA GLY A 218 5.40 15.29 24.72
C GLY A 218 6.79 15.23 24.09
N ALA A 219 7.00 14.39 23.09
CA ALA A 219 8.26 14.33 22.36
C ALA A 219 8.53 15.64 21.62
N ARG A 220 9.72 16.17 21.83
CA ARG A 220 10.20 17.37 21.15
C ARG A 220 11.43 17.02 20.33
N TYR A 221 11.36 17.30 19.05
CA TYR A 221 12.49 17.13 18.14
C TYR A 221 13.29 18.42 18.05
N PRO A 222 14.62 18.35 17.84
CA PRO A 222 15.41 19.51 17.53
C PRO A 222 14.89 20.20 16.28
N GLN A 223 15.26 21.47 16.13
CA GLN A 223 14.85 22.24 14.97
C GLN A 223 15.33 21.53 13.71
N GLN A 224 14.39 21.20 12.83
CA GLN A 224 14.66 20.42 11.63
C GLN A 224 15.51 21.22 10.65
N GLU A 225 16.38 20.53 9.90
CA GLU A 225 17.12 21.15 8.81
C GLU A 225 16.14 21.78 7.81
N ARG A 226 16.40 23.01 7.42
CA ARG A 226 15.56 23.76 6.49
C ARG A 226 16.15 23.86 5.09
N ASN A 227 17.42 23.45 4.93
CA ASN A 227 18.07 23.48 3.64
C ASN A 227 17.66 22.25 2.81
N PRO A 228 16.85 22.42 1.75
CA PRO A 228 16.40 21.31 0.93
C PRO A 228 17.55 20.52 0.30
N ILE A 229 18.65 21.19 -0.05
CA ILE A 229 19.81 20.57 -0.70
C ILE A 229 20.50 19.60 0.25
N LYS A 230 20.65 19.98 1.53
CA LYS A 230 21.24 19.07 2.55
C LYS A 230 20.37 17.87 2.80
N LEU A 231 19.04 18.05 2.91
CA LEU A 231 18.09 16.92 3.10
C LEU A 231 18.16 15.94 1.93
N ILE A 232 18.25 16.44 0.71
CA ILE A 232 18.40 15.60 -0.50
C ILE A 232 19.75 14.87 -0.49
N ALA A 233 20.84 15.53 -0.11
CA ALA A 233 22.17 14.94 -0.05
C ALA A 233 22.24 13.79 0.97
N GLU A 234 21.75 14.02 2.20
CA GLU A 234 21.67 12.98 3.25
C GLU A 234 20.84 11.78 2.82
N PHE A 235 19.72 12.03 2.15
CA PHE A 235 18.88 10.96 1.58
C PHE A 235 19.66 10.17 0.50
N GLY A 236 20.41 10.86 -0.37
CA GLY A 236 21.25 10.23 -1.40
C GLY A 236 22.32 9.31 -0.81
N ASP A 237 22.98 9.72 0.28
CA ASP A 237 23.97 8.89 0.96
C ASP A 237 23.35 7.61 1.54
N CYS A 238 22.18 7.72 2.16
CA CYS A 238 21.43 6.58 2.69
C CYS A 238 21.00 5.60 1.57
N PHE A 239 20.54 6.15 0.44
CA PHE A 239 20.16 5.39 -0.74
C PHE A 239 21.35 4.56 -1.27
N ILE A 240 22.50 5.21 -1.45
CA ILE A 240 23.71 4.54 -1.95
C ILE A 240 24.20 3.46 -0.98
N ALA A 241 24.16 3.74 0.32
CA ALA A 241 24.61 2.79 1.35
C ALA A 241 23.78 1.49 1.28
N LEU A 242 22.45 1.58 1.18
CA LEU A 242 21.56 0.43 1.15
C LEU A 242 21.70 -0.39 -0.15
N TRP A 243 21.88 0.27 -1.30
CA TRP A 243 22.11 -0.40 -2.59
C TRP A 243 23.51 -1.05 -2.70
N ARG A 244 24.50 -0.58 -1.94
CA ARG A 244 25.83 -1.18 -1.91
C ARG A 244 25.92 -2.40 -0.99
N ASP A 245 25.06 -2.52 0.00
CA ASP A 245 25.03 -3.66 0.90
C ASP A 245 24.58 -4.94 0.17
N LYS A 246 25.27 -6.06 0.39
CA LYS A 246 25.07 -7.29 -0.38
C LYS A 246 23.74 -8.01 -0.10
N LEU A 247 23.19 -7.85 1.08
CA LEU A 247 21.84 -8.32 1.42
C LEU A 247 20.79 -7.24 1.16
N GLY A 248 21.12 -5.98 1.44
CA GLY A 248 20.28 -4.82 1.21
C GLY A 248 19.87 -4.72 -0.26
N GLN A 249 20.80 -4.84 -1.20
CA GLN A 249 20.50 -4.77 -2.64
C GLN A 249 19.56 -5.87 -3.12
N ILE A 250 19.64 -7.11 -2.58
CA ILE A 250 18.76 -8.21 -2.94
C ILE A 250 17.35 -7.96 -2.40
N SER A 251 17.23 -7.67 -1.10
CA SER A 251 15.94 -7.43 -0.46
C SER A 251 15.27 -6.17 -1.00
N LEU A 252 16.03 -5.09 -1.22
CA LEU A 252 15.49 -3.85 -1.79
C LEU A 252 15.02 -4.03 -3.24
N ALA A 253 15.79 -4.75 -4.07
CA ALA A 253 15.39 -5.07 -5.45
C ALA A 253 14.08 -5.88 -5.47
N VAL A 254 13.95 -6.88 -4.61
CA VAL A 254 12.76 -7.72 -4.51
C VAL A 254 11.53 -6.93 -4.05
N THR A 255 11.64 -6.14 -2.99
CA THR A 255 10.52 -5.34 -2.49
C THR A 255 10.11 -4.27 -3.49
N THR A 256 11.09 -3.64 -4.15
CA THR A 256 10.86 -2.67 -5.23
C THR A 256 10.10 -3.29 -6.39
N LEU A 257 10.51 -4.47 -6.85
CA LEU A 257 9.80 -5.23 -7.89
C LEU A 257 8.38 -5.60 -7.46
N PHE A 258 8.23 -6.12 -6.25
CA PHE A 258 6.94 -6.56 -5.71
C PHE A 258 5.89 -5.44 -5.73
N TRP A 259 6.23 -4.26 -5.24
CA TRP A 259 5.30 -3.14 -5.16
C TRP A 259 4.93 -2.59 -6.54
N GLY A 260 5.91 -2.46 -7.45
CA GLY A 260 5.65 -2.04 -8.83
C GLY A 260 4.75 -3.01 -9.58
N VAL A 261 5.03 -4.31 -9.48
CA VAL A 261 4.22 -5.37 -10.09
C VAL A 261 2.84 -5.43 -9.44
N GLY A 262 2.76 -5.35 -8.10
CA GLY A 262 1.50 -5.41 -7.36
C GLY A 262 0.55 -4.28 -7.74
N ALA A 263 1.05 -3.05 -7.81
CA ALA A 263 0.25 -1.90 -8.22
C ALA A 263 -0.26 -2.01 -9.67
N THR A 264 0.57 -2.54 -10.56
CA THR A 264 0.19 -2.76 -11.96
C THR A 264 -0.80 -3.91 -12.09
N LEU A 265 -0.58 -5.01 -11.37
CA LEU A 265 -1.47 -6.16 -11.36
C LEU A 265 -2.87 -5.80 -10.86
N GLN A 266 -3.00 -4.84 -9.96
CA GLN A 266 -4.29 -4.32 -9.52
C GLN A 266 -5.14 -3.85 -10.70
N PHE A 267 -4.57 -3.08 -11.62
CA PHE A 267 -5.27 -2.60 -12.83
C PHE A 267 -5.43 -3.70 -13.88
N ILE A 268 -4.43 -4.57 -14.02
CA ILE A 268 -4.49 -5.71 -14.93
C ILE A 268 -5.65 -6.64 -14.55
N VAL A 269 -5.84 -6.94 -13.28
CA VAL A 269 -6.95 -7.78 -12.79
C VAL A 269 -8.30 -7.17 -13.16
N LEU A 270 -8.48 -5.85 -12.98
CA LEU A 270 -9.71 -5.16 -13.38
C LEU A 270 -9.95 -5.26 -14.88
N LYS A 271 -8.93 -5.02 -15.68
CA LYS A 271 -9.02 -5.06 -17.15
C LYS A 271 -9.25 -6.47 -17.67
N TRP A 272 -8.56 -7.45 -17.08
CA TRP A 272 -8.75 -8.86 -17.39
C TRP A 272 -10.16 -9.34 -17.02
N ALA A 273 -10.68 -8.94 -15.86
CA ALA A 273 -12.04 -9.23 -15.45
C ALA A 273 -13.07 -8.69 -16.46
N GLU A 274 -12.87 -7.46 -16.93
CA GLU A 274 -13.72 -6.85 -17.95
C GLU A 274 -13.63 -7.59 -19.29
N LYS A 275 -12.43 -7.80 -19.81
CA LYS A 275 -12.20 -8.31 -21.18
C LYS A 275 -12.31 -9.83 -21.30
N SER A 276 -11.79 -10.56 -20.33
CA SER A 276 -11.71 -12.03 -20.38
C SER A 276 -12.87 -12.73 -19.69
N LEU A 277 -13.45 -12.12 -18.65
CA LEU A 277 -14.56 -12.69 -17.88
C LEU A 277 -15.88 -11.97 -18.08
N GLY A 278 -15.90 -10.82 -18.77
CA GLY A 278 -17.11 -10.04 -19.01
C GLY A 278 -17.74 -9.43 -17.74
N LEU A 279 -16.90 -9.13 -16.73
CA LEU A 279 -17.34 -8.61 -15.45
C LEU A 279 -17.37 -7.06 -15.45
N ASN A 280 -18.24 -6.49 -14.61
CA ASN A 280 -18.24 -5.05 -14.36
C ASN A 280 -17.17 -4.63 -13.33
N LEU A 281 -17.04 -3.33 -13.10
CA LEU A 281 -16.03 -2.79 -12.17
C LEU A 281 -16.26 -3.27 -10.73
N SER A 282 -17.49 -3.36 -10.27
CA SER A 282 -17.86 -3.86 -8.94
C SER A 282 -17.39 -5.30 -8.73
N GLN A 283 -17.63 -6.17 -9.71
CA GLN A 283 -17.21 -7.58 -9.68
C GLN A 283 -15.68 -7.69 -9.80
N GLY A 284 -15.05 -6.85 -10.61
CA GLY A 284 -13.59 -6.76 -10.71
C GLY A 284 -12.94 -6.31 -9.40
N ALA A 285 -13.55 -5.39 -8.68
CA ALA A 285 -13.10 -4.97 -7.35
C ALA A 285 -13.13 -6.12 -6.34
N LEU A 286 -14.15 -6.99 -6.42
CA LEU A 286 -14.22 -8.19 -5.58
C LEU A 286 -13.09 -9.17 -5.89
N LEU A 287 -12.73 -9.35 -7.16
CA LEU A 287 -11.57 -10.17 -7.56
C LEU A 287 -10.26 -9.61 -6.99
N GLN A 288 -10.08 -8.30 -6.98
CA GLN A 288 -8.92 -7.67 -6.31
C GLN A 288 -8.89 -7.96 -4.80
N ALA A 289 -10.04 -7.92 -4.14
CA ALA A 289 -10.14 -8.25 -2.73
C ALA A 289 -9.71 -9.69 -2.46
N VAL A 290 -10.03 -10.62 -3.34
CA VAL A 290 -9.60 -12.02 -3.25
C VAL A 290 -8.07 -12.14 -3.35
N VAL A 291 -7.43 -11.38 -4.25
CA VAL A 291 -5.96 -11.31 -4.32
C VAL A 291 -5.38 -10.84 -2.99
N ALA A 292 -5.94 -9.78 -2.42
CA ALA A 292 -5.46 -9.22 -1.16
C ALA A 292 -5.64 -10.18 0.03
N VAL A 293 -6.75 -10.93 0.08
CA VAL A 293 -6.93 -12.03 1.05
C VAL A 293 -5.85 -13.08 0.87
N GLY A 294 -5.55 -13.47 -0.37
CA GLY A 294 -4.45 -14.38 -0.68
C GLY A 294 -3.12 -13.86 -0.13
N VAL A 295 -2.79 -12.59 -0.38
CA VAL A 295 -1.57 -11.95 0.15
C VAL A 295 -1.50 -12.07 1.68
N ALA A 296 -2.59 -11.80 2.38
CA ALA A 296 -2.64 -11.93 3.84
C ALA A 296 -2.38 -13.37 4.30
N VAL A 297 -3.01 -14.36 3.66
CA VAL A 297 -2.79 -15.79 3.96
C VAL A 297 -1.33 -16.18 3.72
N GLY A 298 -0.77 -15.79 2.58
CA GLY A 298 0.64 -16.06 2.25
C GLY A 298 1.61 -15.41 3.23
N ALA A 299 1.33 -14.18 3.63
CA ALA A 299 2.12 -13.44 4.62
C ALA A 299 2.14 -14.13 6.00
N ILE A 300 0.99 -14.58 6.48
CA ILE A 300 0.86 -15.33 7.74
C ILE A 300 1.64 -16.66 7.65
N MET A 301 1.51 -17.37 6.54
CA MET A 301 2.23 -18.62 6.32
C MET A 301 3.76 -18.40 6.29
N ALA A 302 4.24 -17.34 5.65
CA ALA A 302 5.66 -17.00 5.61
C ALA A 302 6.17 -16.65 7.01
N ALA A 303 5.46 -15.80 7.75
CA ALA A 303 5.81 -15.40 9.12
C ALA A 303 5.92 -16.61 10.07
N ALA A 304 5.05 -17.61 9.88
CA ALA A 304 5.06 -18.83 10.70
C ALA A 304 6.17 -19.83 10.34
N ARG A 305 6.67 -19.83 9.08
CA ARG A 305 7.54 -20.91 8.56
C ARG A 305 8.95 -20.46 8.19
N ILE A 306 9.15 -19.19 7.89
CA ILE A 306 10.41 -18.69 7.35
C ILE A 306 11.12 -17.83 8.39
N PRO A 307 12.14 -18.36 9.08
CA PRO A 307 12.97 -17.55 9.97
C PRO A 307 13.87 -16.59 9.14
N LEU A 308 14.30 -15.49 9.74
CA LEU A 308 15.10 -14.45 9.08
C LEU A 308 16.33 -15.02 8.34
N ARG A 309 17.02 -16.00 8.95
CA ARG A 309 18.18 -16.67 8.35
C ARG A 309 17.89 -17.41 7.05
N LYS A 310 16.62 -17.79 6.83
CA LYS A 310 16.14 -18.48 5.62
C LYS A 310 15.37 -17.57 4.68
N SER A 311 15.37 -16.25 4.90
CA SER A 311 14.60 -15.28 4.10
C SER A 311 14.84 -15.42 2.59
N LEU A 312 16.09 -15.70 2.20
CA LEU A 312 16.46 -15.83 0.78
C LEU A 312 15.98 -17.14 0.12
N SER A 313 15.46 -18.10 0.90
CA SER A 313 14.90 -19.34 0.37
C SER A 313 13.60 -19.14 -0.42
N VAL A 314 12.96 -17.99 -0.26
CA VAL A 314 11.70 -17.67 -0.98
C VAL A 314 11.92 -17.10 -2.38
N LEU A 315 13.15 -16.78 -2.78
CA LEU A 315 13.44 -16.21 -4.10
C LEU A 315 12.88 -17.01 -5.28
N PRO A 316 12.92 -18.36 -5.30
CA PRO A 316 12.31 -19.14 -6.38
C PRO A 316 10.80 -18.96 -6.52
N PHE A 317 10.10 -18.60 -5.43
CA PHE A 317 8.66 -18.32 -5.48
C PHE A 317 8.33 -17.10 -6.35
N GLY A 318 9.24 -16.13 -6.47
CA GLY A 318 9.09 -15.01 -7.38
C GLY A 318 9.04 -15.44 -8.85
N VAL A 319 9.86 -16.41 -9.25
CA VAL A 319 9.83 -16.99 -10.60
C VAL A 319 8.53 -17.78 -10.82
N ALA A 320 8.13 -18.60 -9.85
CA ALA A 320 6.88 -19.35 -9.90
C ALA A 320 5.66 -18.41 -10.01
N MET A 321 5.66 -17.28 -9.28
CA MET A 321 4.62 -16.25 -9.36
C MET A 321 4.53 -15.66 -10.78
N GLY A 322 5.66 -15.32 -11.40
CA GLY A 322 5.69 -14.82 -12.77
C GLY A 322 5.12 -15.82 -13.77
N ALA A 323 5.45 -17.09 -13.64
CA ALA A 323 4.89 -18.16 -14.46
C ALA A 323 3.37 -18.32 -14.24
N THR A 324 2.92 -18.22 -12.99
CA THR A 324 1.49 -18.30 -12.66
C THR A 324 0.70 -17.13 -13.25
N VAL A 325 1.26 -15.91 -13.20
CA VAL A 325 0.65 -14.73 -13.84
C VAL A 325 0.51 -14.92 -15.34
N MET A 326 1.48 -15.54 -16.02
CA MET A 326 1.37 -15.83 -17.46
C MET A 326 0.19 -16.75 -17.78
N ILE A 327 -0.14 -17.71 -16.93
CA ILE A 327 -1.29 -18.62 -17.12
C ILE A 327 -2.61 -17.81 -17.17
N MET A 328 -2.72 -16.71 -16.43
CA MET A 328 -3.90 -15.84 -16.43
C MET A 328 -4.23 -15.30 -17.83
N ALA A 329 -3.22 -15.10 -18.69
CA ALA A 329 -3.42 -14.59 -20.06
C ALA A 329 -4.24 -15.53 -20.94
N PHE A 330 -4.18 -16.83 -20.67
CA PHE A 330 -4.86 -17.87 -21.45
C PHE A 330 -6.21 -18.28 -20.86
N TYR A 331 -6.58 -17.72 -19.70
CA TYR A 331 -7.82 -18.02 -19.03
C TYR A 331 -8.91 -17.02 -19.43
N THR A 332 -10.00 -17.54 -20.02
CA THR A 332 -11.19 -16.78 -20.37
C THR A 332 -12.44 -17.54 -19.94
N LYS A 333 -13.59 -16.86 -19.86
CA LYS A 333 -14.86 -17.50 -19.54
C LYS A 333 -15.24 -18.63 -20.51
N ASP A 334 -14.77 -18.54 -21.75
CA ASP A 334 -15.10 -19.48 -22.82
C ASP A 334 -14.23 -20.74 -22.80
N THR A 335 -13.15 -20.76 -22.01
CA THR A 335 -12.27 -21.94 -21.85
C THR A 335 -12.87 -23.00 -20.92
N ILE A 336 -13.88 -22.66 -20.15
CA ILE A 336 -14.49 -23.54 -19.14
C ILE A 336 -15.94 -23.82 -19.52
N PRO A 337 -16.44 -25.07 -19.33
CA PRO A 337 -17.85 -25.39 -19.53
C PRO A 337 -18.76 -24.50 -18.67
N THR A 338 -19.92 -24.15 -19.21
CA THR A 338 -20.95 -23.38 -18.49
C THR A 338 -21.65 -24.27 -17.44
N VAL A 339 -20.96 -24.53 -16.35
CA VAL A 339 -21.47 -25.27 -15.20
C VAL A 339 -21.71 -24.29 -14.06
N MET A 340 -22.89 -24.35 -13.45
CA MET A 340 -23.21 -23.61 -12.24
C MET A 340 -22.87 -24.44 -11.02
N LEU A 341 -22.20 -23.83 -10.07
CA LEU A 341 -21.86 -24.42 -8.77
C LEU A 341 -22.69 -23.78 -7.66
N ASP A 342 -23.13 -24.60 -6.75
CA ASP A 342 -23.71 -24.17 -5.48
C ASP A 342 -22.62 -24.17 -4.41
N VAL A 343 -22.12 -22.99 -4.08
CA VAL A 343 -21.10 -22.82 -3.04
C VAL A 343 -21.71 -22.00 -1.91
N LEU A 344 -21.86 -22.61 -0.74
CA LEU A 344 -22.39 -21.95 0.45
C LEU A 344 -23.77 -21.25 0.22
N GLY A 345 -24.63 -21.82 -0.62
CA GLY A 345 -25.93 -21.28 -0.95
C GLY A 345 -25.92 -20.16 -2.00
N MET A 346 -24.78 -19.90 -2.60
CA MET A 346 -24.64 -18.99 -3.75
C MET A 346 -24.47 -19.78 -5.03
N HIS A 347 -25.30 -19.47 -6.02
CA HIS A 347 -25.14 -20.01 -7.38
C HIS A 347 -24.10 -19.18 -8.12
N MET A 348 -22.94 -19.78 -8.41
CA MET A 348 -21.90 -19.09 -9.20
C MET A 348 -21.44 -19.95 -10.36
N PRO A 349 -21.05 -19.34 -11.51
CA PRO A 349 -20.47 -20.06 -12.63
C PRO A 349 -19.12 -20.67 -12.23
N LEU A 350 -18.80 -21.85 -12.75
CA LEU A 350 -17.53 -22.54 -12.50
C LEU A 350 -16.32 -21.69 -12.85
N TYR A 351 -16.40 -20.89 -13.95
CA TYR A 351 -15.29 -20.03 -14.35
C TYR A 351 -14.98 -18.95 -13.30
N MET A 352 -15.99 -18.45 -12.58
CA MET A 352 -15.79 -17.51 -11.47
C MET A 352 -15.11 -18.17 -10.28
N ALA A 353 -15.55 -19.36 -9.88
CA ALA A 353 -14.97 -20.11 -8.78
C ALA A 353 -13.48 -20.40 -9.04
N ILE A 354 -13.14 -20.82 -10.26
CA ILE A 354 -11.74 -21.05 -10.67
C ILE A 354 -10.94 -19.75 -10.64
N ALA A 355 -11.51 -18.64 -11.12
CA ALA A 355 -10.86 -17.33 -11.07
C ALA A 355 -10.54 -16.91 -9.63
N TYR A 356 -11.48 -17.09 -8.68
CA TYR A 356 -11.25 -16.81 -7.27
C TYR A 356 -10.11 -17.63 -6.69
N VAL A 357 -10.11 -18.94 -6.91
CA VAL A 357 -9.06 -19.83 -6.42
C VAL A 357 -7.71 -19.46 -7.01
N PHE A 358 -7.66 -19.20 -8.31
CA PHE A 358 -6.44 -18.82 -9.01
C PHE A 358 -5.84 -17.51 -8.46
N LEU A 359 -6.66 -16.47 -8.31
CA LEU A 359 -6.23 -15.18 -7.78
C LEU A 359 -5.84 -15.27 -6.29
N MET A 360 -6.51 -16.14 -5.51
CA MET A 360 -6.11 -16.43 -4.14
C MET A 360 -4.70 -17.04 -4.09
N ILE A 361 -4.37 -17.95 -5.00
CA ILE A 361 -3.05 -18.57 -5.09
C ILE A 361 -2.00 -17.54 -5.48
N VAL A 362 -2.27 -16.70 -6.49
CA VAL A 362 -1.36 -15.61 -6.89
C VAL A 362 -1.08 -14.67 -5.72
N GLY A 363 -2.13 -14.28 -5.00
CA GLY A 363 -1.99 -13.46 -3.80
C GLY A 363 -1.17 -14.14 -2.71
N ALA A 364 -1.45 -15.43 -2.42
CA ALA A 364 -0.73 -16.17 -1.39
C ALA A 364 0.77 -16.33 -1.72
N MET A 365 1.10 -16.62 -2.97
CA MET A 365 2.50 -16.65 -3.43
C MET A 365 3.18 -15.29 -3.25
N SER A 366 2.48 -14.21 -3.55
CA SER A 366 2.99 -12.85 -3.39
C SER A 366 3.30 -12.50 -1.92
N GLY A 367 2.36 -12.78 -1.02
CA GLY A 367 2.54 -12.55 0.42
C GLY A 367 3.64 -13.41 1.03
N TYR A 368 3.68 -14.70 0.65
CA TYR A 368 4.71 -15.62 1.12
C TYR A 368 6.13 -15.21 0.68
N PHE A 369 6.25 -14.60 -0.47
CA PHE A 369 7.49 -14.11 -1.05
C PHE A 369 7.97 -12.79 -0.42
N VAL A 370 7.11 -11.80 -0.24
CA VAL A 370 7.52 -10.45 0.15
C VAL A 370 7.84 -10.31 1.63
N VAL A 371 7.14 -11.01 2.51
CA VAL A 371 7.29 -10.83 3.97
C VAL A 371 8.70 -11.13 4.47
N PRO A 372 9.35 -12.27 4.11
CA PRO A 372 10.73 -12.51 4.53
C PRO A 372 11.73 -11.51 3.93
N MET A 373 11.47 -11.01 2.72
CA MET A 373 12.31 -10.00 2.08
C MET A 373 12.21 -8.65 2.76
N ASN A 374 11.01 -8.23 3.17
CA ASN A 374 10.82 -7.04 3.98
C ASN A 374 11.55 -7.15 5.34
N ALA A 375 11.44 -8.29 6.01
CA ALA A 375 12.12 -8.53 7.28
C ALA A 375 13.65 -8.44 7.13
N LEU A 376 14.21 -9.02 6.06
CA LEU A 376 15.63 -8.93 5.75
C LEU A 376 16.06 -7.48 5.46
N LEU A 377 15.27 -6.74 4.69
CA LEU A 377 15.55 -5.35 4.37
C LEU A 377 15.55 -4.46 5.62
N GLN A 378 14.54 -4.62 6.48
CA GLN A 378 14.45 -3.88 7.75
C GLN A 378 15.63 -4.20 8.67
N HIS A 379 16.03 -5.48 8.77
CA HIS A 379 17.21 -5.90 9.53
C HIS A 379 18.48 -5.22 9.02
N ARG A 380 18.76 -5.28 7.71
CA ARG A 380 19.93 -4.62 7.12
C ARG A 380 19.88 -3.11 7.23
N GLY A 381 18.73 -2.53 7.02
CA GLY A 381 18.51 -1.08 7.20
C GLY A 381 18.78 -0.62 8.63
N HIS A 382 18.39 -1.40 9.63
CA HIS A 382 18.68 -1.10 11.03
C HIS A 382 20.18 -1.21 11.37
N VAL A 383 20.87 -2.17 10.78
CA VAL A 383 22.33 -2.35 10.99
C VAL A 383 23.13 -1.22 10.35
N LEU A 384 22.77 -0.80 9.13
CA LEU A 384 23.53 0.16 8.32
C LEU A 384 23.15 1.62 8.58
N LEU A 385 21.85 1.86 8.83
CA LEU A 385 21.24 3.19 8.91
C LEU A 385 20.40 3.31 10.18
N SER A 386 19.66 4.40 10.30
CA SER A 386 18.53 4.47 11.23
C SER A 386 17.27 3.84 10.60
N ALA A 387 16.34 3.39 11.42
CA ALA A 387 15.07 2.80 10.94
C ALA A 387 14.31 3.77 10.02
N GLY A 388 14.23 5.06 10.38
CA GLY A 388 13.52 6.07 9.58
C GLY A 388 14.16 6.30 8.20
N HIS A 389 15.47 6.39 8.12
CA HIS A 389 16.19 6.57 6.85
C HIS A 389 16.07 5.33 5.95
N SER A 390 16.17 4.14 6.53
CA SER A 390 15.99 2.89 5.78
C SER A 390 14.58 2.77 5.19
N ILE A 391 13.55 3.08 5.98
CA ILE A 391 12.15 3.07 5.52
C ILE A 391 11.92 4.13 4.43
N ALA A 392 12.52 5.32 4.56
CA ALA A 392 12.40 6.36 3.53
C ALA A 392 13.00 5.91 2.19
N VAL A 393 14.17 5.29 2.20
CA VAL A 393 14.81 4.73 1.00
C VAL A 393 13.97 3.61 0.40
N GLN A 394 13.48 2.69 1.22
CA GLN A 394 12.60 1.61 0.78
C GLN A 394 11.36 2.16 0.09
N ASN A 395 10.61 3.05 0.76
CA ASN A 395 9.41 3.66 0.23
C ASN A 395 9.67 4.42 -1.07
N PHE A 396 10.78 5.15 -1.17
CA PHE A 396 11.16 5.84 -2.40
C PHE A 396 11.33 4.86 -3.57
N ASN A 397 12.13 3.81 -3.38
CA ASN A 397 12.37 2.81 -4.43
C ASN A 397 11.07 2.10 -4.85
N GLU A 398 10.26 1.69 -3.90
CA GLU A 398 8.98 1.03 -4.15
C GLU A 398 8.04 1.93 -4.95
N ASN A 399 7.92 3.20 -4.57
CA ASN A 399 7.04 4.14 -5.24
C ASN A 399 7.56 4.59 -6.61
N VAL A 400 8.88 4.71 -6.81
CA VAL A 400 9.47 4.90 -8.15
C VAL A 400 9.15 3.72 -9.05
N SER A 401 9.28 2.49 -8.56
CA SER A 401 8.90 1.29 -9.31
C SER A 401 7.41 1.31 -9.68
N VAL A 402 6.54 1.66 -8.74
CA VAL A 402 5.10 1.81 -9.01
C VAL A 402 4.85 2.83 -10.12
N LEU A 403 5.49 4.01 -10.06
CA LEU A 403 5.35 5.04 -11.09
C LEU A 403 5.78 4.54 -12.47
N LEU A 404 6.96 3.94 -12.57
CA LEU A 404 7.51 3.44 -13.83
C LEU A 404 6.63 2.34 -14.43
N MET A 405 6.20 1.39 -13.61
CA MET A 405 5.36 0.28 -14.05
C MET A 405 3.97 0.75 -14.48
N LEU A 406 3.36 1.69 -13.76
CA LEU A 406 2.06 2.26 -14.13
C LEU A 406 2.14 3.13 -15.38
N CYS A 407 3.22 3.91 -15.57
CA CYS A 407 3.46 4.65 -16.81
C CYS A 407 3.56 3.71 -18.01
N LEU A 408 4.33 2.62 -17.85
CA LEU A 408 4.47 1.62 -18.91
C LEU A 408 3.11 0.95 -19.21
N TYR A 409 2.38 0.56 -18.17
CA TYR A 409 1.06 -0.04 -18.34
C TYR A 409 0.08 0.92 -19.04
N ALA A 410 0.02 2.18 -18.61
CA ALA A 410 -0.82 3.19 -19.25
C ALA A 410 -0.46 3.38 -20.74
N LEU A 411 0.84 3.38 -21.07
CA LEU A 411 1.31 3.45 -22.44
C LEU A 411 0.86 2.24 -23.27
N LEU A 412 0.99 1.02 -22.73
CA LEU A 412 0.54 -0.20 -23.42
C LEU A 412 -0.96 -0.18 -23.68
N ILE A 413 -1.76 0.29 -22.74
CA ILE A 413 -3.21 0.45 -22.93
C ILE A 413 -3.53 1.54 -23.97
N LYS A 414 -2.81 2.66 -23.95
CA LYS A 414 -2.95 3.73 -24.95
C LYS A 414 -2.63 3.24 -26.37
N LEU A 415 -1.66 2.36 -26.50
CA LEU A 415 -1.29 1.73 -27.77
C LEU A 415 -2.24 0.58 -28.16
N ASN A 416 -3.31 0.36 -27.41
CA ASN A 416 -4.30 -0.70 -27.62
C ASN A 416 -3.68 -2.12 -27.67
N VAL A 417 -2.62 -2.35 -26.89
CA VAL A 417 -2.04 -3.69 -26.75
C VAL A 417 -3.06 -4.59 -26.03
N PRO A 418 -3.41 -5.76 -26.58
CA PRO A 418 -4.35 -6.68 -25.96
C PRO A 418 -3.90 -7.09 -24.56
N ILE A 419 -4.85 -7.19 -23.63
CA ILE A 419 -4.54 -7.47 -22.21
C ILE A 419 -3.78 -8.79 -22.03
N GLY A 420 -4.02 -9.80 -22.85
CA GLY A 420 -3.29 -11.07 -22.80
C GLY A 420 -1.79 -10.89 -23.05
N PHE A 421 -1.39 -10.06 -24.01
CA PHE A 421 0.03 -9.75 -24.25
C PHE A 421 0.65 -8.96 -23.09
N VAL A 422 -0.09 -8.03 -22.50
CA VAL A 422 0.36 -7.27 -21.33
C VAL A 422 0.62 -8.20 -20.15
N ILE A 423 -0.26 -9.15 -19.90
CA ILE A 423 -0.13 -10.14 -18.82
C ILE A 423 1.09 -11.06 -19.05
N VAL A 424 1.27 -11.56 -20.27
CA VAL A 424 2.44 -12.38 -20.63
C VAL A 424 3.73 -11.59 -20.48
N ALA A 425 3.76 -10.34 -20.98
CA ALA A 425 4.93 -9.47 -20.83
C ALA A 425 5.28 -9.21 -19.36
N LEU A 426 4.27 -8.97 -18.51
CA LEU A 426 4.47 -8.81 -17.07
C LEU A 426 5.03 -10.08 -16.44
N GLY A 427 4.46 -11.24 -16.75
CA GLY A 427 4.95 -12.52 -16.23
C GLY A 427 6.38 -12.82 -16.63
N LEU A 428 6.75 -12.56 -17.89
CA LEU A 428 8.12 -12.68 -18.38
C LEU A 428 9.07 -11.71 -17.69
N PHE A 429 8.64 -10.47 -17.48
CA PHE A 429 9.42 -9.46 -16.77
C PHE A 429 9.70 -9.91 -15.32
N ILE A 430 8.69 -10.44 -14.60
CA ILE A 430 8.86 -10.97 -13.24
C ILE A 430 9.87 -12.12 -13.25
N CYS A 431 9.69 -13.11 -14.12
CA CYS A 431 10.59 -14.27 -14.22
C CYS A 431 12.03 -13.83 -14.53
N ALA A 432 12.23 -12.97 -15.53
CA ALA A 432 13.56 -12.51 -15.92
C ALA A 432 14.25 -11.73 -14.76
N THR A 433 13.54 -10.81 -14.14
CA THR A 433 14.07 -10.00 -13.03
C THR A 433 14.42 -10.89 -11.83
N MET A 434 13.56 -11.84 -11.49
CA MET A 434 13.82 -12.75 -10.37
C MET A 434 15.00 -13.69 -10.64
N LEU A 435 15.17 -14.16 -11.88
CA LEU A 435 16.35 -14.95 -12.26
C LEU A 435 17.63 -14.14 -12.15
N LEU A 436 17.61 -12.86 -12.52
CA LEU A 436 18.74 -11.95 -12.35
C LEU A 436 19.07 -11.73 -10.87
N VAL A 437 18.06 -11.50 -10.04
CA VAL A 437 18.23 -11.36 -8.58
C VAL A 437 18.82 -12.64 -7.97
N MET A 438 18.34 -13.81 -8.38
CA MET A 438 18.88 -15.10 -7.91
C MET A 438 20.34 -15.30 -8.34
N ARG A 439 20.71 -14.91 -9.56
CA ARG A 439 22.11 -14.93 -10.02
C ARG A 439 22.98 -14.00 -9.19
N LEU A 440 22.51 -12.78 -8.95
CA LEU A 440 23.21 -11.81 -8.10
C LEU A 440 23.37 -12.34 -6.68
N HIS A 441 22.31 -12.95 -6.12
CA HIS A 441 22.40 -13.57 -4.80
C HIS A 441 23.46 -14.67 -4.74
N LYS A 442 23.49 -15.59 -5.71
CA LYS A 442 24.52 -16.63 -5.80
C LYS A 442 25.94 -16.05 -5.87
N HIS A 443 26.13 -15.01 -6.68
CA HIS A 443 27.41 -14.31 -6.78
C HIS A 443 27.83 -13.70 -5.43
N ASN A 444 26.91 -13.02 -4.74
CA ASN A 444 27.18 -12.42 -3.43
C ASN A 444 27.54 -13.46 -2.35
N VAL A 445 26.91 -14.63 -2.39
CA VAL A 445 27.24 -15.74 -1.48
C VAL A 445 28.65 -16.27 -1.76
N MET A 446 28.99 -16.51 -3.03
CA MET A 446 30.29 -17.09 -3.41
C MET A 446 31.47 -16.13 -3.17
N VAL A 447 31.27 -14.84 -3.51
CA VAL A 447 32.39 -13.85 -3.49
C VAL A 447 32.49 -13.14 -2.13
N HIS A 448 31.36 -12.87 -1.48
CA HIS A 448 31.29 -12.02 -0.29
C HIS A 448 30.78 -12.74 0.97
N ASN A 449 30.47 -14.04 0.88
CA ASN A 449 29.88 -14.81 1.99
C ASN A 449 28.69 -14.08 2.66
N SER A 450 27.81 -13.50 1.85
CA SER A 450 26.76 -12.60 2.31
C SER A 450 25.80 -13.22 3.34
N LEU A 451 25.64 -14.56 3.35
CA LEU A 451 24.80 -15.25 4.33
C LEU A 451 25.31 -15.10 5.77
N ALA A 452 26.61 -14.95 5.97
CA ALA A 452 27.21 -14.73 7.29
C ALA A 452 26.77 -13.38 7.90
N MET A 453 26.39 -12.42 7.07
CA MET A 453 25.94 -11.08 7.51
C MET A 453 24.52 -11.09 8.09
N ILE A 454 23.77 -12.21 7.98
CA ILE A 454 22.43 -12.30 8.55
C ILE A 454 22.54 -12.56 10.05
N GLY A 455 22.07 -11.60 10.86
CA GLY A 455 22.14 -11.64 12.32
C GLY A 455 23.36 -10.93 12.93
N GLU A 456 24.14 -10.21 12.11
CA GLU A 456 25.15 -9.27 12.65
C GLU A 456 24.45 -8.18 13.47
N GLY A 457 24.96 -7.93 14.68
CA GLY A 457 24.54 -6.79 15.48
C GLY A 457 25.12 -5.48 14.95
N LYS A 458 24.58 -4.34 15.41
CA LYS A 458 25.19 -3.02 15.16
C LYS A 458 26.62 -3.03 15.71
N HIS A 459 27.61 -2.87 14.84
CA HIS A 459 28.95 -2.54 15.28
C HIS A 459 28.92 -1.09 15.81
N HIS A 460 29.08 -0.92 17.13
CA HIS A 460 29.22 0.37 17.79
C HIS A 460 30.59 0.99 17.54
#